data_955b7dac4135244883552c558b13bc61
#
_entry.id   955b7dac4135244883552c558b13bc61
#
_cell.length_a   1.000
_cell.length_b   1.000
_cell.length_c   1.000
_cell.angle_alpha   90.00
_cell.angle_beta   90.00
_cell.angle_gamma   90.00
#
_symmetry.space_group_name_H-M   'P 1'
#
loop_
_entity.id
_entity.type
_entity.pdbx_description
1 polymer ?
#
loop_
_entity_poly.entity_id
_entity_poly.type
_entity_poly.pdbx_seq_one_letter_code
_entity_poly.pdbx_strand_id
1 'polypeptide(L)'
;MSRGFAGFRSLVGRGVLCGLAGAVLLGGTAAAQQQGPVETPPGAPVIPFVDPARAYLFAHMTSEHYGVLYYSVSLDGLHWRRLNGGNPVYPDYHGHPSIARLPDGRYILVGNKSDSDNLIRFWSSPDLIHWAPYGTYQPDLSNVRGFPNPLPRLGAPKIFFDKPSGKFLLTWHTPNVPHVPEDPERLWASQRTLYVLSSDLKTFDSPPRLLFDWDIATIDTFIVPGDGGKGYCAVVKDERYPSYNWTSGKTVRISCAPALLGPYPMPGPPISPNFREAPTLIRAPGGKDWLMYYEQYAGVSYGVSKAPRLEGPWFQMQGNSGVERWNRFSMPAGTRHGSMLEISRKEYDAILAAFPEAKKP
;
A
#
# COMPACT_ATOMS: atom_id res chain seq x y z
N MET A 1 60.54 14.11 22.84
CA MET A 1 60.70 13.43 24.13
C MET A 1 59.79 12.19 24.06
N SER A 2 60.17 11.07 23.54
CA SER A 2 61.07 9.97 23.89
C SER A 2 60.64 9.26 25.19
N ARG A 3 60.45 7.97 24.99
CA ARG A 3 60.46 6.78 25.91
C ARG A 3 59.04 6.16 26.08
N GLY A 4 58.85 4.81 26.05
CA GLY A 4 59.83 3.76 25.81
C GLY A 4 59.12 2.39 25.95
N PHE A 5 59.63 1.43 25.26
CA PHE A 5 59.27 0.01 25.20
C PHE A 5 59.50 -0.77 26.49
N ALA A 6 58.63 -1.79 26.79
CA ALA A 6 58.99 -3.07 27.44
C ALA A 6 57.78 -4.00 27.29
N GLY A 7 57.71 -5.13 26.71
CA GLY A 7 58.59 -6.26 26.49
C GLY A 7 58.57 -7.24 27.65
N PHE A 8 57.67 -8.31 27.67
CA PHE A 8 57.92 -9.46 28.50
C PHE A 8 57.60 -10.79 27.77
N ARG A 9 58.53 -11.67 27.90
CA ARG A 9 58.71 -12.97 27.24
C ARG A 9 57.92 -14.09 27.90
N SER A 10 57.68 -15.12 27.11
CA SER A 10 57.23 -16.47 27.33
C SER A 10 57.74 -17.19 28.56
N LEU A 11 56.92 -18.09 29.12
CA LEU A 11 57.36 -19.26 29.83
C LEU A 11 56.56 -20.49 29.47
N VAL A 12 57.25 -21.49 28.93
CA VAL A 12 56.78 -22.83 28.61
C VAL A 12 56.76 -23.64 29.89
N GLY A 13 55.71 -24.35 30.20
CA GLY A 13 55.57 -25.30 31.24
C GLY A 13 54.90 -26.58 30.77
N ARG A 14 55.62 -27.65 30.63
CA ARG A 14 55.15 -29.03 30.40
C ARG A 14 54.59 -29.63 31.68
N GLY A 15 53.45 -30.35 31.59
CA GLY A 15 52.95 -31.14 32.72
C GLY A 15 51.76 -32.02 32.39
N VAL A 16 52.04 -33.28 32.07
CA VAL A 16 51.35 -34.53 32.43
C VAL A 16 49.88 -34.76 32.19
N LEU A 17 49.63 -35.77 31.36
CA LEU A 17 48.34 -36.46 31.13
C LEU A 17 47.76 -37.06 32.43
N CYS A 18 46.46 -36.89 32.61
CA CYS A 18 45.59 -37.88 33.27
C CYS A 18 44.25 -37.89 32.55
N GLY A 19 43.91 -39.03 31.97
CA GLY A 19 42.67 -39.24 31.26
C GLY A 19 41.49 -39.40 32.22
N LEU A 20 40.40 -38.71 31.85
CA LEU A 20 39.06 -39.06 32.33
C LEU A 20 38.15 -38.95 31.13
N ALA A 21 37.62 -40.10 30.71
CA ALA A 21 36.58 -40.18 29.68
C ALA A 21 35.29 -39.56 30.21
N GLY A 22 35.05 -38.33 29.84
CA GLY A 22 33.77 -37.67 30.05
C GLY A 22 32.97 -37.73 28.77
N ALA A 23 31.86 -38.46 28.75
CA ALA A 23 30.91 -38.48 27.66
C ALA A 23 30.30 -37.07 27.53
N VAL A 24 30.73 -36.32 26.54
CA VAL A 24 30.07 -35.07 26.12
C VAL A 24 28.82 -35.47 25.37
N LEU A 25 27.68 -35.39 26.06
CA LEU A 25 26.37 -35.28 25.38
C LEU A 25 26.37 -33.98 24.61
N LEU A 26 26.66 -34.07 23.33
CA LEU A 26 26.35 -33.02 22.36
C LEU A 26 24.84 -32.91 22.27
N GLY A 27 24.24 -32.09 23.12
CA GLY A 27 22.90 -31.58 22.95
C GLY A 27 22.91 -30.66 21.73
N GLY A 28 22.75 -31.24 20.56
CA GLY A 28 22.44 -30.47 19.35
C GLY A 28 21.11 -29.78 19.54
N THR A 29 21.13 -28.49 19.83
CA THR A 29 19.99 -27.64 19.57
C THR A 29 19.76 -27.72 18.06
N ALA A 30 18.78 -28.51 17.65
CA ALA A 30 18.24 -28.43 16.30
C ALA A 30 17.77 -26.99 16.12
N ALA A 31 18.58 -26.17 15.45
CA ALA A 31 18.11 -24.93 14.91
C ALA A 31 16.87 -25.30 14.07
N ALA A 32 15.71 -24.85 14.50
CA ALA A 32 14.52 -24.97 13.69
C ALA A 32 14.86 -24.27 12.36
N GLN A 33 15.16 -25.06 11.35
CA GLN A 33 15.21 -24.56 9.99
C GLN A 33 13.85 -23.93 9.77
N GLN A 34 13.82 -22.62 9.63
CA GLN A 34 12.69 -21.92 9.07
C GLN A 34 12.45 -22.58 7.70
N GLN A 35 11.50 -23.50 7.66
CA GLN A 35 11.02 -24.01 6.38
C GLN A 35 10.51 -22.80 5.64
N GLY A 36 11.19 -22.43 4.58
CA GLY A 36 10.69 -21.51 3.60
C GLY A 36 9.26 -21.97 3.18
N PRO A 37 8.45 -21.10 2.62
CA PRO A 37 7.10 -21.46 2.20
C PRO A 37 7.19 -22.79 1.45
N VAL A 38 6.37 -23.77 1.87
CA VAL A 38 6.31 -25.09 1.25
C VAL A 38 6.03 -24.85 -0.22
N GLU A 39 7.06 -25.02 -1.06
CA GLU A 39 6.89 -24.94 -2.51
C GLU A 39 5.90 -26.04 -2.88
N THR A 40 4.76 -25.60 -3.38
CA THR A 40 3.84 -26.54 -4.04
C THR A 40 4.65 -27.17 -5.18
N PRO A 41 4.81 -28.51 -5.23
CA PRO A 41 5.55 -29.15 -6.29
C PRO A 41 5.05 -28.63 -7.65
N PRO A 42 5.91 -28.56 -8.68
CA PRO A 42 5.50 -28.16 -10.02
C PRO A 42 4.46 -29.17 -10.53
N GLY A 43 3.26 -29.00 -10.08
CA GLY A 43 2.07 -29.72 -10.50
C GLY A 43 1.30 -28.87 -11.46
N ALA A 44 0.29 -29.46 -12.09
CA ALA A 44 -0.55 -28.85 -13.10
C ALA A 44 -0.74 -27.34 -12.95
N PRO A 45 -0.76 -26.55 -14.03
CA PRO A 45 -0.95 -25.12 -13.97
C PRO A 45 -2.15 -24.82 -13.06
N VAL A 46 -1.94 -24.07 -11.99
CA VAL A 46 -3.03 -23.57 -11.16
C VAL A 46 -3.84 -22.66 -12.09
N ILE A 47 -4.92 -23.20 -12.65
CA ILE A 47 -5.87 -22.38 -13.38
C ILE A 47 -6.48 -21.44 -12.34
N PRO A 48 -6.23 -20.13 -12.41
CA PRO A 48 -6.78 -19.20 -11.46
C PRO A 48 -8.31 -19.33 -11.47
N PHE A 49 -8.92 -19.41 -10.31
CA PHE A 49 -10.37 -19.38 -10.25
C PHE A 49 -10.87 -18.03 -10.77
N VAL A 50 -11.69 -18.05 -11.79
CA VAL A 50 -12.35 -16.87 -12.35
C VAL A 50 -13.80 -16.87 -11.89
N ASP A 51 -14.19 -15.82 -11.17
CA ASP A 51 -15.59 -15.62 -10.78
C ASP A 51 -16.38 -15.17 -12.03
N PRO A 52 -17.42 -15.88 -12.45
CA PRO A 52 -18.18 -15.51 -13.64
C PRO A 52 -18.93 -14.17 -13.50
N ALA A 53 -19.21 -13.74 -12.27
CA ALA A 53 -19.94 -12.50 -11.99
C ALA A 53 -19.04 -11.29 -11.72
N ARG A 54 -17.76 -11.49 -11.48
CA ARG A 54 -16.82 -10.45 -11.02
C ARG A 54 -15.58 -10.37 -11.89
N ALA A 55 -14.96 -9.20 -11.82
CA ALA A 55 -13.67 -8.90 -12.35
C ALA A 55 -13.03 -7.78 -11.52
N TYR A 56 -11.87 -7.31 -11.91
CA TYR A 56 -11.13 -6.30 -11.17
C TYR A 56 -10.63 -5.21 -12.11
N LEU A 57 -10.71 -3.99 -11.62
CA LEU A 57 -10.13 -2.80 -12.23
C LEU A 57 -9.00 -2.29 -11.35
N PHE A 58 -7.88 -1.93 -11.96
CA PHE A 58 -6.82 -1.16 -11.36
C PHE A 58 -6.71 0.18 -12.07
N ALA A 59 -7.15 1.24 -11.39
CA ALA A 59 -6.94 2.62 -11.79
C ALA A 59 -5.56 3.05 -11.26
N HIS A 60 -4.64 3.37 -12.14
CA HIS A 60 -3.25 3.62 -11.77
C HIS A 60 -2.60 4.68 -12.66
N MET A 61 -1.41 5.13 -12.28
CA MET A 61 -0.53 5.90 -13.14
C MET A 61 0.66 5.08 -13.60
N THR A 62 1.55 5.67 -14.38
CA THR A 62 2.77 5.02 -14.85
C THR A 62 4.00 5.85 -14.47
N SER A 63 5.18 5.22 -14.46
CA SER A 63 6.44 5.92 -14.22
C SER A 63 6.78 6.92 -15.33
N GLU A 64 6.33 6.67 -16.53
CA GLU A 64 6.52 7.54 -17.70
C GLU A 64 5.60 8.77 -17.64
N HIS A 65 4.36 8.57 -17.21
CA HIS A 65 3.35 9.61 -17.11
C HIS A 65 2.78 9.65 -15.68
N TYR A 66 3.59 10.18 -14.77
CA TYR A 66 3.21 10.28 -13.36
C TYR A 66 2.02 11.22 -13.17
N GLY A 67 1.02 10.77 -12.42
CA GLY A 67 -0.21 11.51 -12.18
C GLY A 67 -1.30 11.35 -13.24
N VAL A 68 -1.06 10.67 -14.36
CA VAL A 68 -2.03 10.46 -15.43
C VAL A 68 -2.77 9.14 -15.23
N LEU A 69 -4.07 9.09 -15.54
CA LEU A 69 -4.93 7.93 -15.29
C LEU A 69 -4.83 6.87 -16.40
N TYR A 70 -4.46 5.67 -15.98
CA TYR A 70 -4.48 4.45 -16.78
C TYR A 70 -5.37 3.40 -16.14
N TYR A 71 -5.86 2.47 -16.94
CA TYR A 71 -6.58 1.30 -16.48
C TYR A 71 -5.84 0.02 -16.82
N SER A 72 -5.83 -0.88 -15.85
CA SER A 72 -5.55 -2.31 -16.06
C SER A 72 -6.70 -3.13 -15.49
N VAL A 73 -6.97 -4.28 -16.09
CA VAL A 73 -8.04 -5.18 -15.65
C VAL A 73 -7.52 -6.58 -15.42
N SER A 74 -8.23 -7.32 -14.57
CA SER A 74 -7.98 -8.73 -14.28
C SER A 74 -9.28 -9.48 -14.07
N LEU A 75 -9.31 -10.77 -14.43
CA LEU A 75 -10.43 -11.66 -14.13
C LEU A 75 -10.21 -12.47 -12.85
N ASP A 76 -8.97 -12.65 -12.45
CA ASP A 76 -8.58 -13.45 -11.30
C ASP A 76 -7.95 -12.65 -10.16
N GLY A 77 -7.82 -11.32 -10.36
CA GLY A 77 -7.16 -10.44 -9.39
C GLY A 77 -5.64 -10.61 -9.31
N LEU A 78 -5.04 -11.46 -10.16
CA LEU A 78 -3.60 -11.76 -10.15
C LEU A 78 -2.91 -11.40 -11.46
N HIS A 79 -3.56 -11.63 -12.60
CA HIS A 79 -2.99 -11.36 -13.92
C HIS A 79 -3.65 -10.13 -14.54
N TRP A 80 -2.90 -9.04 -14.59
CA TRP A 80 -3.37 -7.72 -14.98
C TRP A 80 -2.95 -7.37 -16.39
N ARG A 81 -3.85 -6.74 -17.14
CA ARG A 81 -3.63 -6.30 -18.52
C ARG A 81 -3.95 -4.82 -18.65
N ARG A 82 -3.02 -4.03 -19.19
CA ARG A 82 -3.23 -2.60 -19.46
C ARG A 82 -4.14 -2.41 -20.66
N LEU A 83 -5.07 -1.48 -20.53
CA LEU A 83 -6.06 -1.14 -21.53
C LEU A 83 -5.64 0.06 -22.41
N ASN A 84 -6.51 0.41 -23.35
CA ASN A 84 -6.43 1.58 -24.24
C ASN A 84 -5.13 1.61 -25.09
N GLY A 85 -4.65 0.45 -25.48
CA GLY A 85 -3.37 0.37 -26.21
C GLY A 85 -2.17 0.92 -25.43
N GLY A 86 -2.29 1.07 -24.09
CA GLY A 86 -1.26 1.68 -23.25
C GLY A 86 -1.38 3.21 -23.13
N ASN A 87 -2.46 3.82 -23.66
CA ASN A 87 -2.72 5.26 -23.55
C ASN A 87 -3.54 5.60 -22.30
N PRO A 88 -3.52 6.87 -21.82
CA PRO A 88 -4.40 7.34 -20.76
C PRO A 88 -5.88 7.13 -21.08
N VAL A 89 -6.68 6.81 -20.06
CA VAL A 89 -8.14 6.64 -20.21
C VAL A 89 -8.92 7.92 -19.94
N TYR A 90 -8.35 8.86 -19.20
CA TYR A 90 -8.92 10.17 -18.94
C TYR A 90 -7.80 11.22 -18.80
N PRO A 91 -7.46 11.95 -19.89
CA PRO A 91 -6.32 12.87 -19.93
C PRO A 91 -6.41 14.05 -18.96
N ASP A 92 -7.63 14.48 -18.60
CA ASP A 92 -7.84 15.63 -17.71
C ASP A 92 -7.62 15.28 -16.23
N TYR A 93 -7.40 14.00 -15.91
CA TYR A 93 -7.10 13.57 -14.56
C TYR A 93 -5.62 13.75 -14.25
N HIS A 94 -5.37 14.24 -13.04
CA HIS A 94 -4.04 14.25 -12.45
C HIS A 94 -4.09 13.84 -10.97
N GLY A 95 -3.10 13.07 -10.54
CA GLY A 95 -2.90 12.69 -9.14
C GLY A 95 -2.66 11.20 -8.92
N HIS A 96 -2.76 10.80 -7.67
CA HIS A 96 -2.71 9.39 -7.24
C HIS A 96 -4.13 8.81 -7.24
N PRO A 97 -4.52 7.99 -8.23
CA PRO A 97 -5.91 7.58 -8.36
C PRO A 97 -6.43 6.84 -7.14
N SER A 98 -7.57 7.29 -6.63
CA SER A 98 -8.33 6.57 -5.62
C SER A 98 -9.81 6.68 -5.94
N ILE A 99 -10.52 5.54 -6.00
CA ILE A 99 -11.92 5.48 -6.44
C ILE A 99 -12.76 4.87 -5.32
N ALA A 100 -13.90 5.52 -5.04
CA ALA A 100 -14.96 4.98 -4.20
C ALA A 100 -16.21 4.70 -5.04
N ARG A 101 -16.88 3.56 -4.77
CA ARG A 101 -18.19 3.24 -5.35
C ARG A 101 -19.30 3.68 -4.41
N LEU A 102 -20.30 4.34 -4.96
CA LEU A 102 -21.49 4.80 -4.25
C LEU A 102 -22.60 3.75 -4.24
N PRO A 103 -23.56 3.82 -3.29
CA PRO A 103 -24.71 2.92 -3.26
C PRO A 103 -25.60 2.96 -4.50
N ASP A 104 -25.66 4.13 -5.16
CA ASP A 104 -26.43 4.33 -6.41
C ASP A 104 -25.70 3.79 -7.66
N GLY A 105 -24.53 3.19 -7.49
CA GLY A 105 -23.72 2.58 -8.55
C GLY A 105 -22.74 3.54 -9.20
N ARG A 106 -22.81 4.84 -8.94
CA ARG A 106 -21.81 5.81 -9.43
C ARG A 106 -20.46 5.64 -8.72
N TYR A 107 -19.45 6.27 -9.30
CA TYR A 107 -18.08 6.27 -8.79
C TYR A 107 -17.58 7.69 -8.58
N ILE A 108 -16.76 7.86 -7.57
CA ILE A 108 -15.99 9.09 -7.33
C ILE A 108 -14.51 8.76 -7.43
N LEU A 109 -13.81 9.52 -8.25
CA LEU A 109 -12.36 9.50 -8.37
C LEU A 109 -11.78 10.74 -7.70
N VAL A 110 -10.73 10.60 -6.92
CA VAL A 110 -10.03 11.70 -6.26
C VAL A 110 -8.59 11.80 -6.76
N GLY A 111 -8.07 13.02 -6.80
CA GLY A 111 -6.68 13.31 -7.10
C GLY A 111 -6.27 14.73 -6.76
N ASN A 112 -4.99 15.00 -6.89
CA ASN A 112 -4.39 16.33 -6.83
C ASN A 112 -3.40 16.46 -7.99
N LYS A 113 -3.19 17.66 -8.49
CA LYS A 113 -2.32 17.88 -9.66
C LYS A 113 -0.87 17.43 -9.41
N SER A 114 -0.39 17.68 -8.22
CA SER A 114 0.94 17.28 -7.73
C SER A 114 0.96 17.40 -6.20
N ASP A 115 1.99 16.89 -5.55
CA ASP A 115 2.14 17.03 -4.09
C ASP A 115 2.32 18.48 -3.62
N SER A 116 2.69 19.40 -4.50
CA SER A 116 2.74 20.83 -4.23
C SER A 116 1.43 21.58 -4.52
N ASP A 117 0.42 20.87 -5.06
CA ASP A 117 -0.91 21.43 -5.30
C ASP A 117 -1.83 21.11 -4.12
N ASN A 118 -2.20 22.13 -3.36
CA ASN A 118 -3.02 22.01 -2.16
C ASN A 118 -4.51 21.86 -2.46
N LEU A 119 -4.90 21.66 -3.71
CA LEU A 119 -6.29 21.49 -4.13
C LEU A 119 -6.56 20.01 -4.48
N ILE A 120 -7.44 19.39 -3.70
CA ILE A 120 -7.98 18.07 -4.00
C ILE A 120 -9.16 18.23 -4.96
N ARG A 121 -9.22 17.41 -5.98
CA ARG A 121 -10.26 17.42 -7.02
C ARG A 121 -11.01 16.11 -7.04
N PHE A 122 -12.30 16.20 -7.35
CA PHE A 122 -13.19 15.07 -7.48
C PHE A 122 -13.79 15.01 -8.87
N TRP A 123 -13.88 13.81 -9.39
CA TRP A 123 -14.62 13.50 -10.62
C TRP A 123 -15.64 12.42 -10.30
N SER A 124 -16.79 12.47 -10.99
CA SER A 124 -17.80 11.42 -10.89
C SER A 124 -17.97 10.70 -12.21
N SER A 125 -18.32 9.43 -12.15
CA SER A 125 -18.63 8.60 -13.31
C SER A 125 -19.80 7.66 -13.00
N PRO A 126 -20.74 7.45 -13.94
CA PRO A 126 -21.78 6.43 -13.79
C PRO A 126 -21.26 5.01 -14.07
N ASP A 127 -20.11 4.86 -14.75
CA ASP A 127 -19.72 3.60 -15.39
C ASP A 127 -18.21 3.35 -15.46
N LEU A 128 -17.37 4.16 -14.81
CA LEU A 128 -15.90 4.12 -14.86
C LEU A 128 -15.31 4.51 -16.24
N ILE A 129 -16.13 4.88 -17.20
CA ILE A 129 -15.73 5.25 -18.56
C ILE A 129 -15.88 6.76 -18.77
N HIS A 130 -17.04 7.30 -18.41
CA HIS A 130 -17.39 8.70 -18.61
C HIS A 130 -17.19 9.48 -17.32
N TRP A 131 -16.06 10.15 -17.20
CA TRP A 131 -15.70 10.98 -16.05
C TRP A 131 -16.06 12.44 -16.29
N ALA A 132 -16.59 13.11 -15.27
CA ALA A 132 -16.87 14.53 -15.28
C ALA A 132 -16.39 15.19 -13.98
N PRO A 133 -15.90 16.44 -14.01
CA PRO A 133 -15.61 17.19 -12.80
C PRO A 133 -16.80 17.21 -11.84
N TYR A 134 -16.55 17.01 -10.56
CA TYR A 134 -17.62 16.92 -9.55
C TYR A 134 -17.50 17.99 -8.45
N GLY A 135 -16.29 18.26 -7.98
CA GLY A 135 -16.03 19.23 -6.93
C GLY A 135 -14.55 19.35 -6.59
N THR A 136 -14.26 20.21 -5.64
CA THR A 136 -12.90 20.44 -5.13
C THR A 136 -12.93 20.63 -3.62
N TYR A 137 -11.79 20.36 -2.98
CA TYR A 137 -11.56 20.65 -1.58
C TYR A 137 -10.16 21.22 -1.37
N GLN A 138 -10.06 22.37 -0.74
CA GLN A 138 -8.80 22.96 -0.31
C GLN A 138 -8.72 22.87 1.23
N PRO A 139 -7.83 22.05 1.79
CA PRO A 139 -7.67 21.94 3.22
C PRO A 139 -7.25 23.26 3.85
N ASP A 140 -7.98 23.69 4.89
CA ASP A 140 -7.59 24.78 5.78
C ASP A 140 -7.11 24.19 7.10
N LEU A 141 -5.82 24.35 7.39
CA LEU A 141 -5.19 23.85 8.62
C LEU A 141 -4.98 24.94 9.69
N SER A 142 -5.56 26.12 9.54
CA SER A 142 -5.41 27.23 10.49
C SER A 142 -5.73 26.84 11.95
N ASN A 143 -6.63 25.87 12.13
CA ASN A 143 -7.05 25.36 13.42
C ASN A 143 -6.49 23.98 13.79
N VAL A 144 -5.51 23.47 13.02
CA VAL A 144 -4.87 22.17 13.28
C VAL A 144 -3.50 22.39 13.91
N ARG A 145 -3.43 22.15 15.21
CA ARG A 145 -2.20 22.40 15.97
C ARG A 145 -1.01 21.61 15.39
N GLY A 146 0.10 22.31 15.18
CA GLY A 146 1.35 21.74 14.72
C GLY A 146 1.47 21.62 13.19
N PHE A 147 0.48 22.11 12.45
CA PHE A 147 0.53 22.13 11.00
C PHE A 147 0.60 23.54 10.45
N PRO A 148 1.36 23.78 9.38
CA PRO A 148 1.42 25.06 8.70
C PRO A 148 0.13 25.31 7.89
N ASN A 149 -0.21 26.60 7.73
CA ASN A 149 -1.24 27.04 6.82
C ASN A 149 -0.75 28.27 6.06
N PRO A 150 -0.66 28.26 4.71
CA PRO A 150 -1.07 27.17 3.82
C PRO A 150 -0.18 25.92 3.97
N LEU A 151 -0.72 24.79 3.53
CA LEU A 151 -0.01 23.51 3.47
C LEU A 151 1.22 23.61 2.55
N PRO A 152 2.40 23.15 2.98
CA PRO A 152 3.57 23.12 2.11
C PRO A 152 3.53 21.97 1.10
N ARG A 153 2.79 20.90 1.42
CA ARG A 153 2.66 19.69 0.62
C ARG A 153 1.40 18.93 0.98
N LEU A 154 0.72 18.37 -0.01
CA LEU A 154 -0.40 17.47 0.13
C LEU A 154 -0.17 16.22 -0.74
N GLY A 155 -0.04 15.06 -0.12
CA GLY A 155 0.25 13.82 -0.83
C GLY A 155 -0.92 12.83 -0.83
N ALA A 156 -1.04 12.11 -1.93
CA ALA A 156 -1.87 10.93 -2.17
C ALA A 156 -3.24 10.94 -1.49
N PRO A 157 -4.15 11.85 -1.84
CA PRO A 157 -5.50 11.84 -1.29
C PRO A 157 -6.18 10.50 -1.61
N LYS A 158 -6.88 9.94 -0.61
CA LYS A 158 -7.64 8.70 -0.71
C LYS A 158 -9.08 8.95 -0.31
N ILE A 159 -10.00 8.24 -0.95
CA ILE A 159 -11.43 8.37 -0.70
C ILE A 159 -12.04 7.01 -0.34
N PHE A 160 -12.85 7.02 0.70
CA PHE A 160 -13.64 5.88 1.13
C PHE A 160 -15.08 6.32 1.36
N PHE A 161 -16.06 5.57 0.86
CA PHE A 161 -17.46 5.82 1.15
C PHE A 161 -17.95 4.86 2.23
N ASP A 162 -18.31 5.40 3.37
CA ASP A 162 -18.85 4.65 4.50
C ASP A 162 -20.37 4.46 4.36
N LYS A 163 -20.79 3.28 3.96
CA LYS A 163 -22.21 2.97 3.76
C LYS A 163 -23.06 3.15 5.02
N PRO A 164 -22.61 2.76 6.25
CA PRO A 164 -23.39 2.95 7.45
C PRO A 164 -23.70 4.41 7.78
N SER A 165 -22.76 5.32 7.63
CA SER A 165 -22.97 6.74 7.89
C SER A 165 -23.46 7.55 6.70
N GLY A 166 -23.37 6.99 5.49
CA GLY A 166 -23.66 7.71 4.24
C GLY A 166 -22.62 8.81 3.93
N LYS A 167 -21.42 8.75 4.52
CA LYS A 167 -20.40 9.79 4.36
C LYS A 167 -19.18 9.31 3.62
N PHE A 168 -18.54 10.23 2.94
CA PHE A 168 -17.18 10.07 2.45
C PHE A 168 -16.19 10.39 3.57
N LEU A 169 -15.18 9.55 3.70
CA LEU A 169 -13.95 9.85 4.40
C LEU A 169 -12.89 10.18 3.34
N LEU A 170 -12.42 11.41 3.36
CA LEU A 170 -11.29 11.85 2.55
C LEU A 170 -10.06 11.91 3.44
N THR A 171 -8.99 11.22 3.06
CA THR A 171 -7.70 11.24 3.76
C THR A 171 -6.60 11.73 2.84
N TRP A 172 -5.56 12.30 3.40
CA TRP A 172 -4.30 12.67 2.72
C TRP A 172 -3.18 12.70 3.75
N HIS A 173 -1.95 12.81 3.28
CA HIS A 173 -0.82 13.05 4.17
C HIS A 173 -0.19 14.42 3.90
N THR A 174 0.35 15.02 4.96
CA THR A 174 1.03 16.31 4.91
C THR A 174 2.06 16.40 6.04
N PRO A 175 3.17 17.14 5.84
CA PRO A 175 4.16 17.31 6.89
C PRO A 175 3.65 18.24 8.00
N ASN A 176 3.95 17.88 9.25
CA ASN A 176 3.65 18.70 10.43
C ASN A 176 4.80 19.63 10.82
N VAL A 177 5.48 20.19 9.85
CA VAL A 177 6.59 21.14 10.02
C VAL A 177 6.30 22.43 9.25
N PRO A 178 6.77 23.60 9.74
CA PRO A 178 6.42 24.91 9.15
C PRO A 178 6.95 25.12 7.73
N HIS A 179 8.03 24.42 7.38
CA HIS A 179 8.63 24.48 6.05
C HIS A 179 9.00 23.07 5.60
N VAL A 180 8.97 22.84 4.30
CA VAL A 180 9.46 21.57 3.73
C VAL A 180 10.98 21.49 4.03
N PRO A 181 11.42 20.46 4.78
CA PRO A 181 12.84 20.29 5.08
C PRO A 181 13.65 20.04 3.79
N GLU A 182 14.87 20.53 3.75
CA GLU A 182 15.82 20.21 2.68
C GLU A 182 16.20 18.72 2.70
N ASP A 183 16.32 18.13 3.89
CA ASP A 183 16.57 16.72 4.07
C ASP A 183 15.28 15.91 3.78
N PRO A 184 15.29 15.07 2.72
CA PRO A 184 14.13 14.27 2.36
C PRO A 184 13.65 13.34 3.48
N GLU A 185 14.56 12.79 4.29
CA GLU A 185 14.17 11.88 5.38
C GLU A 185 13.43 12.62 6.49
N ARG A 186 13.79 13.86 6.78
CA ARG A 186 13.04 14.72 7.71
C ARG A 186 11.64 15.03 7.18
N LEU A 187 11.54 15.29 5.87
CA LEU A 187 10.25 15.50 5.23
C LEU A 187 9.35 14.28 5.41
N TRP A 188 9.86 13.10 5.11
CA TRP A 188 9.07 11.87 5.22
C TRP A 188 8.77 11.51 6.68
N ALA A 189 9.68 11.74 7.61
CA ALA A 189 9.46 11.52 9.05
C ALA A 189 8.40 12.45 9.66
N SER A 190 8.13 13.60 9.02
CA SER A 190 7.14 14.57 9.48
C SER A 190 5.72 14.34 8.94
N GLN A 191 5.51 13.39 8.03
CA GLN A 191 4.20 13.15 7.44
C GLN A 191 3.19 12.63 8.45
N ARG A 192 1.98 13.16 8.39
CA ARG A 192 0.85 12.70 9.21
C ARG A 192 -0.40 12.55 8.33
N THR A 193 -1.21 11.56 8.63
CA THR A 193 -2.49 11.36 7.93
C THR A 193 -3.56 12.23 8.56
N LEU A 194 -4.16 13.09 7.75
CA LEU A 194 -5.32 13.89 8.10
C LEU A 194 -6.58 13.37 7.40
N TYR A 195 -7.73 13.80 7.89
CA TYR A 195 -9.01 13.48 7.29
C TYR A 195 -10.03 14.61 7.42
N VAL A 196 -11.05 14.53 6.58
CA VAL A 196 -12.34 15.22 6.71
C VAL A 196 -13.47 14.26 6.32
N LEU A 197 -14.67 14.58 6.79
CA LEU A 197 -15.91 13.92 6.39
C LEU A 197 -16.78 14.84 5.54
N SER A 198 -17.52 14.24 4.60
CA SER A 198 -18.49 14.95 3.76
C SER A 198 -19.61 14.01 3.33
N SER A 199 -20.82 14.50 3.19
CA SER A 199 -21.93 13.74 2.64
C SER A 199 -22.03 13.89 1.11
N ASP A 200 -21.45 14.94 0.54
CA ASP A 200 -21.65 15.32 -0.86
C ASP A 200 -20.37 15.75 -1.60
N LEU A 201 -19.21 15.79 -0.93
CA LEU A 201 -17.93 16.30 -1.42
C LEU A 201 -17.97 17.77 -1.91
N LYS A 202 -18.96 18.51 -1.48
CA LYS A 202 -19.12 19.97 -1.72
C LYS A 202 -19.08 20.75 -0.42
N THR A 203 -19.62 20.15 0.64
CA THR A 203 -19.59 20.65 2.00
C THR A 203 -18.88 19.64 2.91
N PHE A 204 -18.11 20.13 3.87
CA PHE A 204 -17.31 19.28 4.76
C PHE A 204 -17.73 19.53 6.21
N ASP A 205 -17.92 18.45 6.97
CA ASP A 205 -18.55 18.48 8.30
C ASP A 205 -17.72 19.21 9.37
N SER A 206 -16.39 19.27 9.19
CA SER A 206 -15.47 19.85 10.16
C SER A 206 -14.15 20.27 9.48
N PRO A 207 -13.35 21.11 10.14
CA PRO A 207 -11.96 21.30 9.76
C PRO A 207 -11.20 19.97 9.75
N PRO A 208 -10.06 19.90 9.02
CA PRO A 208 -9.19 18.73 9.02
C PRO A 208 -8.78 18.32 10.44
N ARG A 209 -8.64 17.00 10.62
CA ARG A 209 -8.17 16.39 11.88
C ARG A 209 -7.16 15.30 11.60
N LEU A 210 -6.30 15.01 12.56
CA LEU A 210 -5.47 13.80 12.54
C LEU A 210 -6.36 12.57 12.61
N LEU A 211 -6.08 11.59 11.73
CA LEU A 211 -6.78 10.29 11.76
C LEU A 211 -6.20 9.39 12.85
N PHE A 212 -4.92 9.53 13.14
CA PHE A 212 -4.20 8.73 14.11
C PHE A 212 -3.52 9.64 15.15
N ASP A 213 -3.46 9.19 16.38
CA ASP A 213 -2.69 9.80 17.49
C ASP A 213 -1.28 9.18 17.61
N TRP A 214 -0.84 8.44 16.61
CA TRP A 214 0.45 7.77 16.60
C TRP A 214 1.60 8.75 16.45
N ASP A 215 2.68 8.52 17.18
CA ASP A 215 3.94 9.24 17.00
C ASP A 215 4.84 8.58 15.93
N ILE A 216 4.25 8.27 14.81
CA ILE A 216 4.95 7.76 13.62
C ILE A 216 4.45 8.48 12.37
N ALA A 217 5.34 8.61 11.39
CA ALA A 217 4.96 9.14 10.10
C ALA A 217 4.25 8.07 9.26
N THR A 218 3.10 8.46 8.68
CA THR A 218 2.29 7.59 7.82
C THR A 218 1.87 8.31 6.56
N ILE A 219 1.91 7.59 5.44
CA ILE A 219 1.41 8.04 4.15
C ILE A 219 0.53 6.97 3.49
N ASP A 220 -0.08 7.30 2.38
CA ASP A 220 -0.88 6.39 1.53
C ASP A 220 -1.96 5.62 2.31
N THR A 221 -2.60 6.29 3.26
CA THR A 221 -3.60 5.66 4.12
C THR A 221 -4.84 5.24 3.34
N PHE A 222 -5.12 3.95 3.35
CA PHE A 222 -6.26 3.32 2.69
C PHE A 222 -7.17 2.66 3.73
N ILE A 223 -8.46 2.96 3.71
CA ILE A 223 -9.45 2.41 4.66
C ILE A 223 -10.29 1.34 3.97
N VAL A 224 -10.50 0.24 4.67
CA VAL A 224 -11.41 -0.83 4.26
C VAL A 224 -12.34 -1.23 5.41
N PRO A 225 -13.55 -1.72 5.11
CA PRO A 225 -14.37 -2.37 6.11
C PRO A 225 -13.65 -3.59 6.68
N GLY A 226 -13.74 -3.80 7.98
CA GLY A 226 -13.22 -4.97 8.66
C GLY A 226 -13.86 -6.27 8.18
N ASP A 227 -13.24 -7.39 8.48
CA ASP A 227 -13.75 -8.70 8.09
C ASP A 227 -15.18 -8.95 8.62
N GLY A 228 -16.05 -9.42 7.74
CA GLY A 228 -17.47 -9.59 8.06
C GLY A 228 -18.21 -8.27 8.28
N GLY A 229 -17.67 -7.13 7.82
CA GLY A 229 -18.27 -5.80 8.00
C GLY A 229 -18.18 -5.28 9.43
N LYS A 230 -17.29 -5.82 10.26
CA LYS A 230 -17.11 -5.42 11.65
C LYS A 230 -15.94 -4.44 11.78
N GLY A 231 -16.27 -3.18 12.07
CA GLY A 231 -15.26 -2.14 12.19
C GLY A 231 -14.57 -1.79 10.88
N TYR A 232 -13.38 -1.21 10.98
CA TYR A 232 -12.62 -0.69 9.86
C TYR A 232 -11.13 -0.98 10.05
N CYS A 233 -10.42 -1.21 8.97
CA CYS A 233 -8.98 -1.36 8.99
C CYS A 233 -8.33 -0.26 8.15
N ALA A 234 -7.34 0.40 8.74
CA ALA A 234 -6.46 1.34 8.08
C ALA A 234 -5.20 0.59 7.62
N VAL A 235 -4.93 0.63 6.34
CA VAL A 235 -3.69 0.15 5.74
C VAL A 235 -2.85 1.35 5.41
N VAL A 236 -1.64 1.41 5.95
CA VAL A 236 -0.77 2.59 5.89
C VAL A 236 0.63 2.20 5.47
N LYS A 237 1.34 3.11 4.83
CA LYS A 237 2.80 3.03 4.77
C LYS A 237 3.37 3.70 6.03
N ASP A 238 4.13 2.94 6.79
CA ASP A 238 4.96 3.41 7.89
C ASP A 238 6.26 3.99 7.32
N GLU A 239 6.48 5.28 7.53
CA GLU A 239 7.64 6.00 7.00
C GLU A 239 8.90 5.89 7.84
N ARG A 240 8.86 5.20 8.97
CA ARG A 240 10.08 4.96 9.75
C ARG A 240 11.12 4.23 8.90
N TYR A 241 12.34 4.73 8.97
CA TYR A 241 13.45 4.15 8.21
C TYR A 241 14.02 2.92 8.93
N PRO A 242 14.43 1.87 8.22
CA PRO A 242 15.15 0.76 8.85
C PRO A 242 16.45 1.24 9.46
N SER A 243 16.77 0.73 10.65
CA SER A 243 18.03 1.01 11.35
C SER A 243 18.62 -0.27 11.92
N TYR A 244 19.80 -0.20 12.51
CA TYR A 244 20.43 -1.34 13.16
C TYR A 244 19.55 -1.97 14.24
N ASN A 245 18.89 -1.14 15.05
CA ASN A 245 18.00 -1.58 16.13
C ASN A 245 16.56 -1.83 15.68
N TRP A 246 16.19 -1.43 14.46
CA TRP A 246 14.87 -1.54 13.89
C TRP A 246 14.96 -1.91 12.42
N THR A 247 14.99 -3.21 12.16
CA THR A 247 15.30 -3.75 10.82
C THR A 247 14.16 -3.62 9.80
N SER A 248 12.94 -3.31 10.25
CA SER A 248 11.81 -3.12 9.37
C SER A 248 11.43 -1.64 9.26
N GLY A 249 11.29 -1.14 8.05
CA GLY A 249 10.84 0.24 7.84
C GLY A 249 10.51 0.53 6.39
N LYS A 250 9.87 1.67 6.16
CA LYS A 250 9.28 1.98 4.86
C LYS A 250 8.39 0.83 4.38
N THR A 251 7.52 0.34 5.30
CA THR A 251 6.72 -0.88 5.12
C THR A 251 5.23 -0.58 5.17
N VAL A 252 4.44 -1.46 4.57
CA VAL A 252 2.99 -1.43 4.75
C VAL A 252 2.62 -2.13 6.06
N ARG A 253 1.69 -1.52 6.80
CA ARG A 253 1.15 -2.03 8.07
C ARG A 253 -0.36 -1.87 8.09
N ILE A 254 -1.00 -2.56 9.03
CA ILE A 254 -2.46 -2.50 9.21
C ILE A 254 -2.79 -2.24 10.68
N SER A 255 -3.84 -1.45 10.89
CA SER A 255 -4.45 -1.24 12.20
C SER A 255 -5.97 -1.25 12.05
N CYS A 256 -6.66 -1.99 12.91
CA CYS A 256 -8.11 -2.11 12.85
C CYS A 256 -8.77 -1.50 14.09
N ALA A 257 -9.93 -0.88 13.89
CA ALA A 257 -10.70 -0.20 14.91
C ALA A 257 -12.20 -0.52 14.81
N PRO A 258 -12.97 -0.42 15.88
CA PRO A 258 -14.41 -0.68 15.85
C PRO A 258 -15.22 0.39 15.11
N ALA A 259 -14.70 1.61 14.99
CA ALA A 259 -15.37 2.72 14.31
C ALA A 259 -14.49 3.31 13.21
N LEU A 260 -15.13 3.98 12.23
CA LEU A 260 -14.46 4.59 11.06
C LEU A 260 -13.33 5.54 11.44
N LEU A 261 -13.51 6.31 12.48
CA LEU A 261 -12.52 7.29 12.97
C LEU A 261 -11.68 6.78 14.14
N GLY A 262 -11.71 5.47 14.40
CA GLY A 262 -10.90 4.87 15.45
C GLY A 262 -11.61 4.76 16.82
N PRO A 263 -10.85 4.72 17.93
CA PRO A 263 -9.37 4.82 17.95
C PRO A 263 -8.69 3.63 17.28
N TYR A 264 -7.72 3.94 16.43
CA TYR A 264 -6.85 2.94 15.81
C TYR A 264 -5.65 2.68 16.72
N PRO A 265 -5.42 1.45 17.20
CA PRO A 265 -4.22 1.12 17.96
C PRO A 265 -2.97 1.29 17.07
N MET A 266 -1.79 1.41 17.70
CA MET A 266 -0.52 1.42 16.96
C MET A 266 -0.50 0.23 15.99
N PRO A 267 -0.13 0.43 14.71
CA PRO A 267 -0.20 -0.64 13.72
C PRO A 267 0.69 -1.83 14.06
N GLY A 268 0.21 -3.00 13.73
CA GLY A 268 0.89 -4.27 13.96
C GLY A 268 2.20 -4.44 13.19
N PRO A 269 2.75 -5.66 13.16
CA PRO A 269 3.95 -5.97 12.38
C PRO A 269 3.85 -5.60 10.91
N PRO A 270 4.98 -5.45 10.19
CA PRO A 270 4.98 -5.26 8.75
C PRO A 270 4.25 -6.39 8.03
N ILE A 271 3.42 -6.02 7.05
CA ILE A 271 2.71 -6.95 6.17
C ILE A 271 3.25 -6.92 4.73
N SER A 272 4.30 -6.16 4.51
CA SER A 272 5.10 -6.11 3.28
C SER A 272 6.59 -6.15 3.62
N PRO A 273 7.47 -6.44 2.64
CA PRO A 273 8.89 -6.16 2.77
C PRO A 273 9.17 -4.67 2.96
N ASN A 274 10.43 -4.32 3.29
CA ASN A 274 10.89 -2.93 3.36
C ASN A 274 10.78 -2.22 2.00
N PHE A 275 10.69 -0.89 2.02
CA PHE A 275 10.64 -0.02 0.84
C PHE A 275 9.45 -0.32 -0.07
N ARG A 276 8.26 -0.44 0.55
CA ARG A 276 6.96 -0.63 -0.13
C ARG A 276 6.00 0.49 0.25
N GLU A 277 5.15 0.87 -0.72
CA GLU A 277 4.18 1.96 -0.56
C GLU A 277 2.90 1.73 -1.36
N ALA A 278 2.00 2.69 -1.37
CA ALA A 278 0.76 2.70 -2.14
C ALA A 278 -0.06 1.41 -2.00
N PRO A 279 -0.41 0.97 -0.77
CA PRO A 279 -1.18 -0.23 -0.60
C PRO A 279 -2.57 -0.10 -1.21
N THR A 280 -3.06 -1.17 -1.83
CA THR A 280 -4.44 -1.32 -2.28
C THR A 280 -4.87 -2.78 -2.13
N LEU A 281 -6.14 -3.01 -1.79
CA LEU A 281 -6.65 -4.34 -1.45
C LEU A 281 -7.86 -4.70 -2.31
N ILE A 282 -7.93 -5.99 -2.63
CA ILE A 282 -9.12 -6.62 -3.20
C ILE A 282 -9.37 -7.96 -2.51
N ARG A 283 -10.62 -8.42 -2.54
CA ARG A 283 -10.92 -9.82 -2.24
C ARG A 283 -10.49 -10.69 -3.42
N ALA A 284 -9.81 -11.78 -3.14
CA ALA A 284 -9.54 -12.80 -4.15
C ALA A 284 -10.86 -13.39 -4.70
N PRO A 285 -10.89 -13.93 -5.91
CA PRO A 285 -12.06 -14.64 -6.41
C PRO A 285 -12.55 -15.70 -5.44
N GLY A 286 -13.88 -15.78 -5.25
CA GLY A 286 -14.49 -16.60 -4.22
C GLY A 286 -14.54 -15.98 -2.83
N GLY A 287 -13.97 -14.79 -2.63
CA GLY A 287 -14.17 -13.96 -1.44
C GLY A 287 -13.51 -14.45 -0.15
N LYS A 288 -12.71 -15.52 -0.19
CA LYS A 288 -12.13 -16.15 1.01
C LYS A 288 -10.87 -15.44 1.52
N ASP A 289 -10.06 -14.92 0.60
CA ASP A 289 -8.77 -14.34 0.93
C ASP A 289 -8.71 -12.87 0.50
N TRP A 290 -7.82 -12.12 1.13
CA TRP A 290 -7.42 -10.79 0.71
C TRP A 290 -6.15 -10.86 -0.13
N LEU A 291 -6.08 -10.02 -1.16
CA LEU A 291 -4.87 -9.71 -1.91
C LEU A 291 -4.54 -8.25 -1.65
N MET A 292 -3.38 -8.00 -1.06
CA MET A 292 -2.84 -6.67 -0.87
C MET A 292 -1.70 -6.43 -1.84
N TYR A 293 -1.88 -5.46 -2.69
CA TYR A 293 -0.88 -4.97 -3.61
C TYR A 293 -0.14 -3.79 -3.00
N TYR A 294 1.14 -3.70 -3.25
CA TYR A 294 1.98 -2.59 -2.85
C TYR A 294 3.07 -2.33 -3.88
N GLU A 295 3.43 -1.07 -4.04
CA GLU A 295 4.47 -0.67 -4.95
C GLU A 295 5.86 -0.88 -4.33
N GLN A 296 6.78 -1.40 -5.12
CA GLN A 296 8.21 -1.37 -4.88
C GLN A 296 8.80 -0.16 -5.62
N TYR A 297 8.75 1.00 -4.99
CA TYR A 297 9.08 2.25 -5.64
C TYR A 297 10.52 2.36 -6.15
N ALA A 298 11.50 1.72 -5.48
CA ALA A 298 12.88 1.69 -5.93
C ALA A 298 13.10 0.90 -7.23
N GLY A 299 12.25 -0.11 -7.50
CA GLY A 299 12.35 -0.99 -8.67
C GLY A 299 11.23 -0.80 -9.70
N VAL A 300 10.32 0.14 -9.47
CA VAL A 300 9.12 0.37 -10.31
C VAL A 300 8.38 -0.93 -10.65
N SER A 301 8.07 -1.69 -9.61
CA SER A 301 7.38 -2.98 -9.70
C SER A 301 6.36 -3.12 -8.58
N TYR A 302 5.55 -4.16 -8.64
CA TYR A 302 4.56 -4.47 -7.61
C TYR A 302 4.90 -5.76 -6.89
N GLY A 303 4.55 -5.80 -5.59
CA GLY A 303 4.46 -7.01 -4.80
C GLY A 303 3.02 -7.28 -4.39
N VAL A 304 2.74 -8.52 -4.02
CA VAL A 304 1.44 -8.96 -3.52
C VAL A 304 1.64 -9.78 -2.26
N SER A 305 0.85 -9.49 -1.25
CA SER A 305 0.68 -10.37 -0.09
C SER A 305 -0.75 -10.87 -0.05
N LYS A 306 -0.93 -12.10 0.42
CA LYS A 306 -2.22 -12.78 0.56
C LYS A 306 -2.48 -13.11 2.02
N ALA A 307 -3.72 -12.95 2.47
CA ALA A 307 -4.13 -13.32 3.83
C ALA A 307 -5.58 -13.82 3.86
N PRO A 308 -5.94 -14.74 4.76
CA PRO A 308 -7.32 -15.17 4.96
C PRO A 308 -8.17 -14.10 5.67
N ARG A 309 -7.52 -13.18 6.41
CA ARG A 309 -8.16 -12.08 7.15
C ARG A 309 -7.30 -10.83 7.07
N LEU A 310 -7.91 -9.65 7.26
CA LEU A 310 -7.20 -8.36 7.27
C LEU A 310 -6.11 -8.31 8.34
N GLU A 311 -6.35 -8.89 9.49
CA GLU A 311 -5.37 -8.97 10.58
C GLU A 311 -4.26 -10.00 10.33
N GLY A 312 -4.37 -10.78 9.26
CA GLY A 312 -3.38 -11.76 8.86
C GLY A 312 -3.71 -13.21 9.26
N PRO A 313 -2.72 -14.10 9.22
CA PRO A 313 -1.33 -13.82 8.79
C PRO A 313 -1.23 -13.49 7.30
N TRP A 314 -0.32 -12.58 6.97
CA TRP A 314 -0.04 -12.17 5.59
C TRP A 314 1.17 -12.91 5.03
N PHE A 315 1.01 -13.47 3.83
CA PHE A 315 2.05 -14.21 3.13
C PHE A 315 2.40 -13.52 1.82
N GLN A 316 3.66 -13.19 1.63
CA GLN A 316 4.13 -12.63 0.36
C GLN A 316 4.01 -13.67 -0.74
N MET A 317 3.41 -13.28 -1.86
CA MET A 317 3.33 -14.12 -3.06
C MET A 317 4.57 -13.94 -3.91
N GLN A 318 5.05 -15.03 -4.50
CA GLN A 318 6.07 -14.96 -5.54
C GLN A 318 5.46 -14.33 -6.79
N GLY A 319 6.18 -13.42 -7.39
CA GLY A 319 5.64 -12.61 -8.44
C GLY A 319 6.43 -12.62 -9.72
N ASN A 320 6.22 -11.61 -10.46
CA ASN A 320 6.72 -11.27 -11.78
C ASN A 320 8.25 -11.35 -11.93
N SER A 321 8.78 -12.56 -11.92
CA SER A 321 10.23 -12.83 -12.01
C SER A 321 10.74 -13.02 -13.45
N GLY A 322 9.88 -12.93 -14.46
CA GLY A 322 10.21 -13.25 -15.85
C GLY A 322 10.32 -14.75 -16.14
N VAL A 323 10.10 -15.61 -15.14
CA VAL A 323 10.10 -17.08 -15.30
C VAL A 323 8.67 -17.60 -15.14
N GLU A 324 7.98 -17.90 -16.22
CA GLU A 324 6.54 -18.19 -16.27
C GLU A 324 6.08 -19.23 -15.23
N ARG A 325 6.78 -20.32 -15.05
CA ARG A 325 6.42 -21.36 -14.08
C ARG A 325 6.38 -20.92 -12.62
N TRP A 326 7.02 -19.77 -12.30
CA TRP A 326 7.07 -19.20 -10.96
C TRP A 326 6.19 -17.96 -10.80
N ASN A 327 5.65 -17.44 -11.90
CA ASN A 327 4.80 -16.26 -11.86
C ASN A 327 3.45 -16.61 -11.23
N ARG A 328 3.24 -16.12 -10.02
CA ARG A 328 1.95 -16.23 -9.31
C ARG A 328 1.03 -15.06 -9.61
N PHE A 329 1.58 -13.96 -10.07
CA PHE A 329 0.87 -12.78 -10.52
C PHE A 329 1.70 -12.05 -11.58
N SER A 330 1.05 -11.19 -12.35
CA SER A 330 1.71 -10.32 -13.31
C SER A 330 1.07 -8.94 -13.33
N MET A 331 1.92 -7.93 -13.44
CA MET A 331 1.52 -6.52 -13.57
C MET A 331 2.12 -5.94 -14.84
N PRO A 332 1.41 -5.02 -15.53
CA PRO A 332 2.01 -4.29 -16.64
C PRO A 332 3.24 -3.50 -16.20
N ALA A 333 4.28 -3.50 -17.01
CA ALA A 333 5.51 -2.78 -16.72
C ALA A 333 5.27 -1.27 -16.51
N GLY A 334 6.05 -0.66 -15.63
CA GLY A 334 5.97 0.78 -15.33
C GLY A 334 4.73 1.23 -14.57
N THR A 335 3.89 0.30 -14.09
CA THR A 335 2.71 0.63 -13.27
C THR A 335 3.15 1.23 -11.93
N ARG A 336 2.50 2.33 -11.54
CA ARG A 336 2.74 3.08 -10.30
C ARG A 336 1.42 3.23 -9.53
N HIS A 337 1.44 3.95 -8.43
CA HIS A 337 0.33 4.22 -7.51
C HIS A 337 -1.07 4.14 -8.10
N GLY A 338 -2.03 3.66 -7.31
CA GLY A 338 -3.42 3.60 -7.73
C GLY A 338 -4.33 2.93 -6.72
N SER A 339 -5.55 2.63 -7.16
CA SER A 339 -6.52 1.86 -6.38
C SER A 339 -7.14 0.74 -7.20
N MET A 340 -7.33 -0.39 -6.56
CA MET A 340 -7.99 -1.54 -7.13
C MET A 340 -9.44 -1.63 -6.67
N LEU A 341 -10.30 -2.09 -7.55
CA LEU A 341 -11.75 -2.23 -7.32
C LEU A 341 -12.21 -3.61 -7.79
N GLU A 342 -13.13 -4.21 -7.03
CA GLU A 342 -13.98 -5.25 -7.58
C GLU A 342 -15.07 -4.61 -8.44
N ILE A 343 -15.23 -5.09 -9.66
CA ILE A 343 -16.25 -4.66 -10.61
C ILE A 343 -17.08 -5.85 -11.07
N SER A 344 -18.28 -5.60 -11.54
CA SER A 344 -19.11 -6.64 -12.16
C SER A 344 -18.53 -7.05 -13.52
N ARG A 345 -18.88 -8.24 -13.99
CA ARG A 345 -18.52 -8.69 -15.34
C ARG A 345 -19.08 -7.76 -16.42
N LYS A 346 -20.27 -7.20 -16.21
CA LYS A 346 -20.87 -6.22 -17.13
C LYS A 346 -20.01 -4.95 -17.25
N GLU A 347 -19.54 -4.42 -16.11
CA GLU A 347 -18.65 -3.24 -16.10
C GLU A 347 -17.32 -3.56 -16.77
N TYR A 348 -16.76 -4.73 -16.50
CA TYR A 348 -15.52 -5.20 -17.13
C TYR A 348 -15.65 -5.24 -18.66
N ASP A 349 -16.73 -5.85 -19.18
CA ASP A 349 -16.96 -5.98 -20.63
C ASP A 349 -17.20 -4.59 -21.27
N ALA A 350 -17.89 -3.68 -20.59
CA ALA A 350 -18.09 -2.31 -21.03
C ALA A 350 -16.77 -1.50 -21.09
N ILE A 351 -15.93 -1.64 -20.05
CA ILE A 351 -14.61 -1.00 -19.99
C ILE A 351 -13.70 -1.53 -21.12
N LEU A 352 -13.71 -2.84 -21.38
CA LEU A 352 -12.95 -3.42 -22.51
C LEU A 352 -13.41 -2.91 -23.86
N ALA A 353 -14.72 -2.73 -24.03
CA ALA A 353 -15.27 -2.18 -25.28
C ALA A 353 -14.86 -0.73 -25.49
N ALA A 354 -14.85 0.08 -24.41
CA ALA A 354 -14.46 1.49 -24.46
C ALA A 354 -12.93 1.69 -24.60
N PHE A 355 -12.15 0.82 -23.95
CA PHE A 355 -10.69 0.90 -23.89
C PHE A 355 -10.05 -0.43 -24.29
N PRO A 356 -10.03 -0.79 -25.57
CA PRO A 356 -9.51 -2.07 -26.01
C PRO A 356 -8.03 -2.25 -25.68
N GLU A 357 -7.62 -3.49 -25.50
CA GLU A 357 -6.21 -3.84 -25.35
C GLU A 357 -5.41 -3.47 -26.60
N ALA A 358 -4.12 -3.22 -26.42
CA ALA A 358 -3.22 -3.14 -27.56
C ALA A 358 -3.28 -4.45 -28.34
N LYS A 359 -3.48 -4.38 -29.67
CA LYS A 359 -3.28 -5.56 -30.51
C LYS A 359 -1.84 -6.01 -30.31
N LYS A 360 -1.65 -7.28 -29.93
CA LYS A 360 -0.31 -7.85 -29.94
C LYS A 360 0.27 -7.70 -31.34
N PRO A 361 1.51 -7.19 -31.47
CA PRO A 361 2.16 -7.09 -32.76
C PRO A 361 2.32 -8.46 -33.42
#